data_ee36c5b96d3c09dcc71c13046fc866c9
#
_entry.id   ee36c5b96d3c09dcc71c13046fc866c9
#
_cell.length_a   1.000
_cell.length_b   1.000
_cell.length_c   1.000
_cell.angle_alpha   90.00
_cell.angle_beta   90.00
_cell.angle_gamma   90.00
#
_symmetry.space_group_name_H-M   'P 1'
#
loop_
_entity.id
_entity.type
_entity.pdbx_description
1 polymer ?
#
loop_
_entity_poly.entity_id
_entity_poly.type
_entity_poly.pdbx_seq_one_letter_code
_entity_poly.pdbx_strand_id
1 'polypeptide(L)'
;PIVWRNARDRYGEKLATPDTSVGDLIGDIDPVKVAEGRTLGDPETVHYGLVPRTNRGIFCLNELPDLAERIQVALLNVLEERDIGVRGYALRLPLDVVLVASANPEDYTNRGRIITPLKDRFGAEIRTHYPLTLDDELGLIQQEAVVGWDGAGPGAELPEHLVEVIARFTRLVRESPAVDSRSGVSARFAIAAAESAAASAVRRSALTESAPARPAARRSTSRATHRASSPATPPAAEQPVARVCDLPAIVGTLRGKVEFEVSEEGREEEVLAHLLRRAIAETFRARLGSADLSPLLAKFDSGQTVESGELTSASDLLQSVGEVPGLAKIMQRLGMDGSESFGHAAAAIEFALEGLYLMRRLSKDTMDGSAVYRT
;
A
#
# COMPACT_ATOMS: atom_id res chain seq x y z
N PRO A 1 40.95 -5.16 25.00
CA PRO A 1 40.31 -5.67 23.77
C PRO A 1 39.18 -4.76 23.36
N ILE A 2 39.07 -4.51 22.04
CA ILE A 2 37.96 -3.73 21.48
C ILE A 2 36.83 -4.73 21.20
N VAL A 3 35.64 -4.46 21.74
CA VAL A 3 34.44 -5.24 21.45
C VAL A 3 33.61 -4.49 20.40
N TRP A 4 33.46 -5.10 19.25
CA TRP A 4 32.63 -4.55 18.18
C TRP A 4 31.19 -4.97 18.36
N ARG A 5 30.25 -4.00 18.29
CA ARG A 5 28.79 -4.25 18.25
C ARG A 5 28.25 -3.81 16.92
N ASN A 6 27.44 -4.64 16.30
CA ASN A 6 26.77 -4.32 15.05
C ASN A 6 25.50 -3.46 15.30
N ALA A 7 24.88 -2.98 14.21
CA ALA A 7 23.70 -2.14 14.32
C ALA A 7 22.53 -2.83 15.04
N ARG A 8 22.36 -4.14 14.86
CA ARG A 8 21.28 -4.92 15.50
C ARG A 8 21.44 -5.00 17.02
N ASP A 9 22.67 -5.01 17.51
CA ASP A 9 22.95 -5.04 18.96
C ASP A 9 22.70 -3.69 19.65
N ARG A 10 22.50 -2.64 18.85
CA ARG A 10 22.28 -1.26 19.32
C ARG A 10 20.87 -0.74 19.05
N TYR A 11 19.99 -1.57 18.54
CA TYR A 11 18.60 -1.25 18.30
C TYR A 11 17.70 -2.21 19.06
N GLY A 12 16.77 -1.69 19.81
CA GLY A 12 15.73 -2.44 20.49
C GLY A 12 14.38 -1.80 20.24
N GLU A 13 13.35 -2.61 20.15
CA GLU A 13 11.97 -2.13 20.00
C GLU A 13 11.01 -2.94 20.85
N LYS A 14 9.95 -2.31 21.25
CA LYS A 14 8.82 -2.93 21.94
C LYS A 14 7.53 -2.24 21.55
N LEU A 15 6.53 -3.02 21.21
CA LEU A 15 5.15 -2.56 21.16
C LEU A 15 4.64 -2.50 22.61
N ALA A 16 4.19 -1.34 23.04
CA ALA A 16 3.55 -1.17 24.33
C ALA A 16 2.20 -1.91 24.33
N THR A 17 1.94 -2.63 25.40
CA THR A 17 0.68 -3.33 25.63
C THR A 17 0.31 -3.19 27.12
N PRO A 18 -0.97 -3.27 27.50
CA PRO A 18 -1.37 -3.14 28.91
C PRO A 18 -0.72 -4.15 29.87
N ASP A 19 -0.31 -5.32 29.35
CA ASP A 19 0.37 -6.37 30.08
C ASP A 19 1.90 -6.26 30.08
N THR A 20 2.47 -5.27 29.37
CA THR A 20 3.91 -4.97 29.42
C THR A 20 4.32 -4.75 30.88
N SER A 21 5.39 -5.40 31.32
CA SER A 21 5.89 -5.31 32.70
C SER A 21 7.12 -4.39 32.84
N VAL A 22 7.37 -3.91 34.05
CA VAL A 22 8.62 -3.19 34.36
C VAL A 22 9.82 -4.10 34.14
N GLY A 23 9.69 -5.40 34.43
CA GLY A 23 10.73 -6.40 34.20
C GLY A 23 11.15 -6.52 32.76
N ASP A 24 10.18 -6.43 31.80
CA ASP A 24 10.47 -6.49 30.37
C ASP A 24 11.30 -5.29 29.88
N LEU A 25 10.98 -4.10 30.37
CA LEU A 25 11.61 -2.85 29.94
C LEU A 25 12.89 -2.53 30.69
N ILE A 26 12.85 -2.60 32.03
CA ILE A 26 13.95 -2.19 32.90
C ILE A 26 14.76 -3.40 33.35
N GLY A 27 14.06 -4.43 33.84
CA GLY A 27 14.64 -5.64 34.35
C GLY A 27 14.06 -6.04 35.70
N ASP A 28 14.42 -7.24 36.11
CA ASP A 28 13.99 -7.83 37.38
C ASP A 28 15.15 -8.61 38.04
N ILE A 29 15.00 -8.93 39.30
CA ILE A 29 15.96 -9.77 40.01
C ILE A 29 15.77 -11.23 39.60
N ASP A 30 16.84 -11.90 39.21
CA ASP A 30 16.85 -13.30 38.89
C ASP A 30 16.72 -14.17 40.18
N PRO A 31 15.58 -14.83 40.39
CA PRO A 31 15.35 -15.60 41.60
C PRO A 31 16.29 -16.82 41.72
N VAL A 32 16.77 -17.34 40.60
CA VAL A 32 17.69 -18.48 40.58
C VAL A 32 19.04 -18.09 41.16
N LYS A 33 19.57 -16.95 40.74
CA LYS A 33 20.85 -16.45 41.24
C LYS A 33 20.82 -16.06 42.74
N VAL A 34 19.65 -15.57 43.19
CA VAL A 34 19.43 -15.32 44.64
C VAL A 34 19.39 -16.62 45.39
N ALA A 35 18.76 -17.66 44.88
CA ALA A 35 18.73 -18.99 45.52
C ALA A 35 20.13 -19.65 45.56
N GLU A 36 21.02 -19.31 44.61
CA GLU A 36 22.43 -19.70 44.63
C GLU A 36 23.29 -18.97 45.67
N GLY A 37 22.67 -18.06 46.45
CA GLY A 37 23.35 -17.35 47.54
C GLY A 37 24.00 -16.04 47.14
N ARG A 38 23.74 -15.49 45.96
CA ARG A 38 24.19 -14.16 45.54
C ARG A 38 23.43 -13.06 46.27
N THR A 39 24.09 -11.95 46.54
CA THR A 39 23.46 -10.80 47.16
C THR A 39 22.58 -10.04 46.16
N LEU A 40 21.45 -9.51 46.64
CA LEU A 40 20.50 -8.73 45.84
C LEU A 40 21.08 -7.46 45.22
N GLY A 41 22.20 -6.94 45.76
CA GLY A 41 22.91 -5.76 45.22
C GLY A 41 23.98 -6.09 44.17
N ASP A 42 24.16 -7.35 43.82
CA ASP A 42 25.12 -7.77 42.79
C ASP A 42 24.54 -7.52 41.42
N PRO A 43 25.23 -6.76 40.54
CA PRO A 43 24.80 -6.55 39.17
C PRO A 43 24.51 -7.84 38.36
N GLU A 44 25.18 -8.94 38.73
CA GLU A 44 24.97 -10.23 38.10
C GLU A 44 23.67 -10.92 38.52
N THR A 45 23.00 -10.48 39.58
CA THR A 45 21.68 -11.01 39.97
C THR A 45 20.52 -10.37 39.21
N VAL A 46 20.78 -9.35 38.41
CA VAL A 46 19.74 -8.67 37.65
C VAL A 46 19.60 -9.29 36.26
N HIS A 47 18.36 -9.63 35.89
CA HIS A 47 17.98 -9.87 34.52
C HIS A 47 17.61 -8.53 33.88
N TYR A 48 18.48 -8.00 33.04
CA TYR A 48 18.30 -6.70 32.41
C TYR A 48 17.19 -6.75 31.36
N GLY A 49 16.29 -5.77 31.41
CA GLY A 49 15.24 -5.57 30.41
C GLY A 49 15.77 -4.98 29.11
N LEU A 50 14.85 -4.65 28.21
CA LEU A 50 15.18 -4.19 26.84
C LEU A 50 15.92 -2.85 26.85
N VAL A 51 15.55 -1.89 27.70
CA VAL A 51 16.17 -0.56 27.74
C VAL A 51 17.66 -0.63 28.12
N PRO A 52 18.06 -1.27 29.22
CA PRO A 52 19.48 -1.42 29.53
C PRO A 52 20.28 -2.20 28.49
N ARG A 53 19.67 -3.18 27.83
CA ARG A 53 20.34 -3.96 26.77
C ARG A 53 20.68 -3.11 25.56
N THR A 54 19.90 -2.04 25.29
CA THR A 54 20.16 -1.10 24.19
C THR A 54 21.05 0.07 24.59
N ASN A 55 21.77 -0.03 25.71
CA ASN A 55 22.69 1.02 26.14
C ASN A 55 23.68 1.41 25.05
N ARG A 56 23.86 2.71 24.81
CA ARG A 56 24.59 3.32 23.71
C ARG A 56 23.96 3.01 22.33
N GLY A 57 22.65 2.87 22.31
CA GLY A 57 21.86 2.60 21.12
C GLY A 57 20.54 3.36 21.10
N ILE A 58 19.60 2.87 20.32
CA ILE A 58 18.27 3.44 20.13
C ILE A 58 17.26 2.41 20.64
N PHE A 59 16.37 2.84 21.52
CA PHE A 59 15.22 2.04 21.94
C PHE A 59 13.93 2.69 21.46
N CYS A 60 13.17 1.94 20.63
CA CYS A 60 11.88 2.37 20.10
C CYS A 60 10.74 1.76 20.91
N LEU A 61 9.83 2.59 21.37
CA LEU A 61 8.63 2.20 22.10
C LEU A 61 7.40 2.63 21.31
N ASN A 62 6.76 1.66 20.66
CA ASN A 62 5.56 1.92 19.87
C ASN A 62 4.32 1.89 20.74
N GLU A 63 3.32 2.74 20.44
CA GLU A 63 2.05 2.87 21.16
C GLU A 63 2.26 3.20 22.66
N LEU A 64 3.09 4.18 22.94
CA LEU A 64 3.42 4.59 24.32
C LEU A 64 2.20 4.79 25.24
N PRO A 65 1.05 5.35 24.81
CA PRO A 65 -0.15 5.49 25.64
C PRO A 65 -0.72 4.19 26.20
N ASP A 66 -0.45 3.05 25.55
CA ASP A 66 -0.94 1.73 26.01
C ASP A 66 -0.17 1.20 27.24
N LEU A 67 0.95 1.83 27.61
CA LEU A 67 1.65 1.48 28.83
C LEU A 67 0.88 1.90 30.07
N ALA A 68 0.74 0.99 31.00
CA ALA A 68 0.22 1.33 32.34
C ALA A 68 1.03 2.47 33.00
N GLU A 69 0.36 3.37 33.69
CA GLU A 69 0.96 4.57 34.29
C GLU A 69 2.19 4.25 35.16
N ARG A 70 2.14 3.15 35.94
CA ARG A 70 3.25 2.69 36.76
C ARG A 70 4.54 2.40 35.98
N ILE A 71 4.39 1.98 34.70
CA ILE A 71 5.54 1.68 33.83
C ILE A 71 6.07 2.96 33.23
N GLN A 72 5.19 3.87 32.84
CA GLN A 72 5.58 5.20 32.40
C GLN A 72 6.38 5.93 33.49
N VAL A 73 5.98 5.79 34.73
CA VAL A 73 6.76 6.34 35.88
C VAL A 73 8.15 5.70 36.00
N ALA A 74 8.26 4.39 35.77
CA ALA A 74 9.57 3.73 35.77
C ALA A 74 10.51 4.24 34.67
N LEU A 75 9.97 4.62 33.51
CA LEU A 75 10.73 5.24 32.42
C LEU A 75 11.20 6.66 32.71
N LEU A 76 10.55 7.38 33.65
CA LEU A 76 11.02 8.71 34.07
C LEU A 76 12.45 8.65 34.59
N ASN A 77 12.77 7.68 35.44
CA ASN A 77 14.12 7.54 36.03
C ASN A 77 15.15 7.29 34.92
N VAL A 78 14.79 6.53 33.91
CA VAL A 78 15.67 6.29 32.75
C VAL A 78 15.97 7.58 31.98
N LEU A 79 14.95 8.42 31.77
CA LEU A 79 15.10 9.66 30.99
C LEU A 79 15.75 10.79 31.77
N GLU A 80 15.45 10.91 33.08
CA GLU A 80 15.90 12.01 33.90
C GLU A 80 17.24 11.74 34.57
N GLU A 81 17.35 10.61 35.27
CA GLU A 81 18.53 10.26 36.02
C GLU A 81 19.56 9.48 35.22
N ARG A 82 19.17 9.00 34.01
CA ARG A 82 19.98 8.11 33.18
C ARG A 82 20.52 6.91 33.96
N ASP A 83 19.65 6.37 34.79
CA ASP A 83 19.97 5.31 35.75
C ASP A 83 18.80 4.33 35.84
N ILE A 84 19.04 3.13 36.31
CA ILE A 84 18.00 2.13 36.56
C ILE A 84 17.98 1.71 38.02
N GLY A 85 16.77 1.73 38.59
CA GLY A 85 16.49 1.12 39.88
C GLY A 85 15.69 -0.17 39.68
N VAL A 86 16.18 -1.29 40.21
CA VAL A 86 15.47 -2.58 40.10
C VAL A 86 14.89 -2.90 41.49
N ARG A 87 13.56 -2.94 41.60
CA ARG A 87 12.81 -3.29 42.83
C ARG A 87 13.28 -2.61 44.12
N GLY A 88 13.61 -1.32 44.04
CA GLY A 88 14.04 -0.54 45.22
C GLY A 88 15.51 -0.70 45.58
N TYR A 89 16.26 -1.49 44.85
CA TYR A 89 17.71 -1.52 44.97
C TYR A 89 18.32 -0.47 44.05
N ALA A 90 19.14 0.41 44.60
CA ALA A 90 19.86 1.42 43.84
C ALA A 90 21.04 0.78 43.10
N LEU A 91 20.72 0.02 42.08
CA LEU A 91 21.73 -0.44 41.13
C LEU A 91 21.94 0.69 40.12
N ARG A 92 22.93 1.56 40.38
CA ARG A 92 23.24 2.67 39.48
C ARG A 92 24.02 2.18 38.27
N LEU A 93 23.30 1.99 37.15
CA LEU A 93 23.90 1.70 35.88
C LEU A 93 23.70 2.92 34.97
N PRO A 94 24.77 3.63 34.61
CA PRO A 94 24.65 4.78 33.75
C PRO A 94 24.14 4.33 32.38
N LEU A 95 23.03 4.89 31.97
CA LEU A 95 22.41 4.63 30.64
C LEU A 95 22.62 5.80 29.71
N ASP A 96 23.04 5.45 28.50
CA ASP A 96 23.16 6.36 27.37
C ASP A 96 22.33 5.79 26.20
N VAL A 97 21.02 6.08 26.21
CA VAL A 97 20.05 5.52 25.27
C VAL A 97 19.25 6.66 24.65
N VAL A 98 19.09 6.63 23.34
CA VAL A 98 18.10 7.46 22.64
C VAL A 98 16.76 6.74 22.69
N LEU A 99 15.79 7.29 23.40
CA LEU A 99 14.43 6.79 23.46
C LEU A 99 13.58 7.48 22.39
N VAL A 100 13.00 6.69 21.51
CA VAL A 100 12.02 7.12 20.52
C VAL A 100 10.69 6.46 20.86
N ALA A 101 9.61 7.24 20.92
CA ALA A 101 8.30 6.70 21.18
C ALA A 101 7.30 7.14 20.09
N SER A 102 6.39 6.26 19.72
CA SER A 102 5.24 6.62 18.93
C SER A 102 3.97 6.68 19.77
N ALA A 103 3.06 7.56 19.36
CA ALA A 103 1.76 7.70 19.97
C ALA A 103 0.75 8.16 18.94
N ASN A 104 -0.45 7.58 18.95
CA ASN A 104 -1.55 8.07 18.15
C ASN A 104 -2.40 9.02 19.03
N PRO A 105 -2.62 10.30 18.62
CA PRO A 105 -3.45 11.23 19.39
C PRO A 105 -4.87 10.75 19.65
N GLU A 106 -5.44 9.96 18.75
CA GLU A 106 -6.80 9.43 18.87
C GLU A 106 -6.93 8.40 20.00
N ASP A 107 -5.88 7.65 20.27
CA ASP A 107 -5.86 6.64 21.32
C ASP A 107 -5.84 7.24 22.74
N TYR A 108 -5.50 8.53 22.90
CA TYR A 108 -5.50 9.22 24.22
C TYR A 108 -6.85 9.23 24.92
N THR A 109 -7.94 9.06 24.20
CA THR A 109 -9.30 9.10 24.78
C THR A 109 -9.80 7.71 25.18
N ASN A 110 -9.33 6.66 24.54
CA ASN A 110 -9.89 5.30 24.67
C ASN A 110 -8.97 4.27 25.35
N ARG A 111 -7.65 4.39 25.20
CA ARG A 111 -6.70 3.34 25.66
C ARG A 111 -5.77 3.78 26.78
N GLY A 112 -5.51 5.05 26.93
CA GLY A 112 -4.59 5.58 27.93
C GLY A 112 -4.04 6.92 27.53
N ARG A 113 -3.28 7.54 28.43
CA ARG A 113 -2.62 8.83 28.18
C ARG A 113 -1.16 8.77 28.59
N ILE A 114 -0.34 9.53 27.94
CA ILE A 114 1.02 9.78 28.38
C ILE A 114 0.94 10.70 29.60
N ILE A 115 1.55 10.28 30.72
CA ILE A 115 1.59 11.13 31.90
C ILE A 115 2.39 12.41 31.62
N THR A 116 1.91 13.53 32.14
CA THR A 116 2.52 14.84 31.86
C THR A 116 4.03 14.88 32.22
N PRO A 117 4.51 14.32 33.34
CA PRO A 117 5.92 14.29 33.63
C PRO A 117 6.76 13.55 32.57
N LEU A 118 6.24 12.46 32.01
CA LEU A 118 6.94 11.72 30.95
C LEU A 118 7.00 12.51 29.65
N LYS A 119 5.87 13.13 29.28
CA LYS A 119 5.81 13.98 28.09
C LYS A 119 6.80 15.14 28.15
N ASP A 120 6.95 15.75 29.34
CA ASP A 120 7.87 16.87 29.56
C ASP A 120 9.36 16.48 29.49
N ARG A 121 9.67 15.19 29.59
CA ARG A 121 11.05 14.67 29.53
C ARG A 121 11.51 14.32 28.10
N PHE A 122 10.59 14.19 27.16
CA PHE A 122 10.99 14.05 25.76
C PHE A 122 11.55 15.37 25.23
N GLY A 123 12.73 15.32 24.65
CA GLY A 123 13.41 16.52 24.13
C GLY A 123 12.79 17.09 22.87
N ALA A 124 11.98 16.31 22.14
CA ALA A 124 11.30 16.74 20.92
C ALA A 124 9.99 15.96 20.71
N GLU A 125 8.99 16.66 20.19
CA GLU A 125 7.77 16.07 19.66
C GLU A 125 7.75 16.30 18.13
N ILE A 126 7.66 15.22 17.37
CA ILE A 126 7.58 15.28 15.92
C ILE A 126 6.18 14.84 15.52
N ARG A 127 5.44 15.74 14.89
CA ARG A 127 4.11 15.43 14.35
C ARG A 127 4.23 14.98 12.91
N THR A 128 3.75 13.78 12.65
CA THR A 128 3.61 13.27 11.29
C THR A 128 2.37 13.88 10.63
N HIS A 129 2.40 13.99 9.32
CA HIS A 129 1.29 14.48 8.51
C HIS A 129 1.14 13.62 7.25
N TYR A 130 0.02 13.73 6.58
CA TYR A 130 -0.16 13.13 5.26
C TYR A 130 0.79 13.76 4.23
N PRO A 131 1.11 13.06 3.12
CA PRO A 131 1.83 13.65 2.00
C PRO A 131 1.16 14.96 1.56
N LEU A 132 1.95 16.02 1.42
CA LEU A 132 1.41 17.36 1.13
C LEU A 132 1.07 17.52 -0.35
N THR A 133 1.91 16.96 -1.21
CA THR A 133 1.74 17.03 -2.67
C THR A 133 1.27 15.69 -3.24
N LEU A 134 0.80 15.72 -4.48
CA LEU A 134 0.49 14.50 -5.22
C LEU A 134 1.75 13.67 -5.47
N ASP A 135 2.88 14.33 -5.75
CA ASP A 135 4.15 13.67 -6.02
C ASP A 135 4.69 12.93 -4.78
N ASP A 136 4.49 13.50 -3.59
CA ASP A 136 4.85 12.82 -2.34
C ASP A 136 3.99 11.56 -2.12
N GLU A 137 2.69 11.62 -2.45
CA GLU A 137 1.79 10.45 -2.37
C GLU A 137 2.19 9.38 -3.39
N LEU A 138 2.55 9.78 -4.62
CA LEU A 138 3.07 8.87 -5.65
C LEU A 138 4.36 8.20 -5.18
N GLY A 139 5.31 8.99 -4.67
CA GLY A 139 6.58 8.47 -4.15
C GLY A 139 6.39 7.46 -3.02
N LEU A 140 5.46 7.73 -2.12
CA LEU A 140 5.11 6.83 -1.03
C LEU A 140 4.55 5.49 -1.55
N ILE A 141 3.61 5.52 -2.51
CA ILE A 141 3.05 4.30 -3.09
C ILE A 141 4.13 3.50 -3.80
N GLN A 142 4.97 4.16 -4.61
CA GLN A 142 6.03 3.49 -5.36
C GLN A 142 7.11 2.87 -4.46
N GLN A 143 7.38 3.49 -3.31
CA GLN A 143 8.37 3.00 -2.36
C GLN A 143 7.87 1.82 -1.53
N GLU A 144 6.61 1.85 -1.09
CA GLU A 144 6.10 0.96 -0.05
C GLU A 144 5.20 -0.17 -0.58
N ALA A 145 4.56 0.03 -1.76
CA ALA A 145 3.66 -0.99 -2.30
C ALA A 145 4.43 -2.14 -2.98
N VAL A 146 4.10 -3.37 -2.60
CA VAL A 146 4.68 -4.58 -3.19
C VAL A 146 3.79 -5.07 -4.32
N VAL A 147 4.03 -4.58 -5.53
CA VAL A 147 3.22 -4.88 -6.71
C VAL A 147 3.93 -5.79 -7.73
N GLY A 148 5.27 -5.71 -7.78
CA GLY A 148 6.09 -6.47 -8.72
C GLY A 148 6.42 -7.88 -8.25
N TRP A 149 7.14 -8.60 -9.12
CA TRP A 149 7.69 -9.92 -8.80
C TRP A 149 9.00 -9.77 -8.04
N ASP A 150 8.97 -10.08 -6.75
CA ASP A 150 10.15 -10.10 -5.88
C ASP A 150 10.68 -11.53 -5.59
N GLY A 151 10.18 -12.52 -6.32
CA GLY A 151 10.48 -13.94 -6.14
C GLY A 151 9.58 -14.66 -5.15
N ALA A 152 8.67 -13.96 -4.47
CA ALA A 152 7.75 -14.55 -3.49
C ALA A 152 6.40 -14.99 -4.09
N GLY A 153 6.07 -14.52 -5.30
CA GLY A 153 4.81 -14.86 -5.97
C GLY A 153 4.60 -14.09 -7.27
N PRO A 154 3.50 -14.37 -8.00
CA PRO A 154 3.18 -13.64 -9.21
C PRO A 154 2.87 -12.18 -8.89
N GLY A 155 3.58 -11.25 -9.55
CA GLY A 155 3.35 -9.83 -9.47
C GLY A 155 2.72 -9.29 -10.75
N ALA A 156 2.25 -8.06 -10.70
CA ALA A 156 1.80 -7.31 -11.87
C ALA A 156 2.53 -5.98 -11.96
N GLU A 157 2.66 -5.47 -13.15
CA GLU A 157 3.12 -4.10 -13.35
C GLU A 157 1.96 -3.14 -13.15
N LEU A 158 2.16 -2.09 -12.39
CA LEU A 158 1.20 -1.02 -12.17
C LEU A 158 1.67 0.24 -12.90
N PRO A 159 1.08 0.58 -14.06
CA PRO A 159 1.49 1.74 -14.83
C PRO A 159 1.35 3.06 -14.06
N GLU A 160 2.25 4.01 -14.31
CA GLU A 160 2.35 5.28 -13.58
C GLU A 160 1.01 6.03 -13.50
N HIS A 161 0.24 6.09 -14.59
CA HIS A 161 -1.06 6.75 -14.59
C HIS A 161 -2.09 6.09 -13.66
N LEU A 162 -2.01 4.78 -13.42
CA LEU A 162 -2.87 4.10 -12.44
C LEU A 162 -2.40 4.35 -11.01
N VAL A 163 -1.08 4.44 -10.79
CA VAL A 163 -0.54 4.90 -9.49
C VAL A 163 -1.06 6.31 -9.19
N GLU A 164 -1.08 7.20 -10.19
CA GLU A 164 -1.64 8.55 -10.03
C GLU A 164 -3.15 8.54 -9.73
N VAL A 165 -3.92 7.65 -10.38
CA VAL A 165 -5.35 7.46 -10.03
C VAL A 165 -5.50 7.09 -8.56
N ILE A 166 -4.70 6.14 -8.07
CA ILE A 166 -4.74 5.67 -6.68
C ILE A 166 -4.33 6.78 -5.71
N ALA A 167 -3.29 7.55 -6.04
CA ALA A 167 -2.87 8.69 -5.23
C ALA A 167 -3.97 9.76 -5.14
N ARG A 168 -4.58 10.15 -6.27
CA ARG A 168 -5.72 11.08 -6.29
C ARG A 168 -6.92 10.53 -5.55
N PHE A 169 -7.24 9.26 -5.74
CA PHE A 169 -8.33 8.59 -5.04
C PHE A 169 -8.14 8.66 -3.52
N THR A 170 -6.94 8.34 -3.02
CA THR A 170 -6.62 8.44 -1.59
C THR A 170 -6.82 9.86 -1.06
N ARG A 171 -6.36 10.87 -1.78
CA ARG A 171 -6.55 12.28 -1.40
C ARG A 171 -8.02 12.67 -1.40
N LEU A 172 -8.79 12.28 -2.42
CA LEU A 172 -10.23 12.54 -2.49
C LEU A 172 -10.99 11.86 -1.35
N VAL A 173 -10.59 10.67 -0.93
CA VAL A 173 -11.19 9.98 0.22
C VAL A 173 -10.90 10.76 1.51
N ARG A 174 -9.67 11.24 1.72
CA ARG A 174 -9.29 12.08 2.88
C ARG A 174 -10.05 13.40 2.94
N GLU A 175 -10.33 13.99 1.78
CA GLU A 175 -11.03 15.28 1.66
C GLU A 175 -12.56 15.14 1.62
N SER A 176 -13.07 13.91 1.57
CA SER A 176 -14.50 13.65 1.44
C SER A 176 -15.25 13.94 2.74
N PRO A 177 -16.32 14.72 2.71
CA PRO A 177 -17.18 14.94 3.88
C PRO A 177 -17.96 13.68 4.29
N ALA A 178 -17.97 12.63 3.47
CA ALA A 178 -18.58 11.34 3.77
C ALA A 178 -17.71 10.47 4.68
N VAL A 179 -16.46 10.86 4.89
CA VAL A 179 -15.48 10.13 5.71
C VAL A 179 -15.30 10.84 7.06
N ASP A 180 -15.32 10.08 8.16
CA ASP A 180 -15.08 10.65 9.49
C ASP A 180 -13.65 11.23 9.55
N SER A 181 -13.59 12.54 9.67
CA SER A 181 -12.32 13.29 9.71
C SER A 181 -11.47 12.97 10.93
N ARG A 182 -12.07 12.41 12.00
CA ARG A 182 -11.38 12.03 13.24
C ARG A 182 -10.61 10.73 13.09
N SER A 183 -11.16 9.77 12.35
CA SER A 183 -10.49 8.49 12.10
C SER A 183 -9.35 8.62 11.07
N GLY A 184 -9.51 9.52 10.11
CA GLY A 184 -8.49 9.74 9.08
C GLY A 184 -8.37 8.57 8.09
N VAL A 185 -7.51 8.75 7.07
CA VAL A 185 -7.21 7.71 6.07
C VAL A 185 -5.70 7.55 5.96
N SER A 186 -5.18 6.48 6.54
CA SER A 186 -3.74 6.27 6.63
C SER A 186 -3.06 6.04 5.27
N ALA A 187 -1.74 6.19 5.21
CA ALA A 187 -0.95 5.84 4.03
C ALA A 187 -1.12 4.37 3.61
N ARG A 188 -1.42 3.48 4.56
CA ARG A 188 -1.71 2.05 4.29
C ARG A 188 -2.92 1.86 3.36
N PHE A 189 -3.82 2.84 3.27
CA PHE A 189 -4.93 2.81 2.32
C PHE A 189 -4.41 2.86 0.87
N ALA A 190 -3.53 3.81 0.56
CA ALA A 190 -2.95 3.96 -0.77
C ALA A 190 -2.10 2.74 -1.17
N ILE A 191 -1.29 2.23 -0.24
CA ILE A 191 -0.47 1.03 -0.43
C ILE A 191 -1.36 -0.18 -0.76
N ALA A 192 -2.36 -0.45 0.09
CA ALA A 192 -3.27 -1.56 -0.11
C ALA A 192 -4.13 -1.41 -1.39
N ALA A 193 -4.43 -0.17 -1.82
CA ALA A 193 -5.08 0.09 -3.09
C ALA A 193 -4.22 -0.37 -4.27
N ALA A 194 -2.93 -0.01 -4.27
CA ALA A 194 -1.98 -0.40 -5.31
C ALA A 194 -1.79 -1.92 -5.36
N GLU A 195 -1.60 -2.56 -4.22
CA GLU A 195 -1.47 -4.00 -4.11
C GLU A 195 -2.74 -4.75 -4.55
N SER A 196 -3.93 -4.22 -4.22
CA SER A 196 -5.21 -4.80 -4.64
C SER A 196 -5.43 -4.70 -6.15
N ALA A 197 -5.05 -3.57 -6.77
CA ALA A 197 -5.11 -3.41 -8.23
C ALA A 197 -4.15 -4.38 -8.94
N ALA A 198 -2.92 -4.52 -8.43
CA ALA A 198 -1.94 -5.46 -8.95
C ALA A 198 -2.42 -6.92 -8.82
N ALA A 199 -2.96 -7.29 -7.65
CA ALA A 199 -3.52 -8.62 -7.42
C ALA A 199 -4.71 -8.92 -8.35
N SER A 200 -5.56 -7.93 -8.63
CA SER A 200 -6.65 -8.05 -9.61
C SER A 200 -6.11 -8.30 -11.02
N ALA A 201 -5.04 -7.61 -11.43
CA ALA A 201 -4.41 -7.83 -12.73
C ALA A 201 -3.84 -9.24 -12.87
N VAL A 202 -3.19 -9.77 -11.81
CA VAL A 202 -2.72 -11.16 -11.77
C VAL A 202 -3.89 -12.14 -11.90
N ARG A 203 -4.97 -11.92 -11.14
CA ARG A 203 -6.19 -12.75 -11.22
C ARG A 203 -6.79 -12.73 -12.62
N ARG A 204 -6.91 -11.55 -13.23
CA ARG A 204 -7.42 -11.38 -14.60
C ARG A 204 -6.55 -12.12 -15.62
N SER A 205 -5.23 -12.01 -15.53
CA SER A 205 -4.30 -12.74 -16.41
C SER A 205 -4.53 -14.24 -16.33
N ALA A 206 -4.59 -14.80 -15.12
CA ALA A 206 -4.84 -16.21 -14.92
C ALA A 206 -6.19 -16.69 -15.48
N LEU A 207 -7.24 -15.86 -15.39
CA LEU A 207 -8.56 -16.18 -15.95
C LEU A 207 -8.57 -16.12 -17.47
N THR A 208 -7.87 -15.16 -18.07
CA THR A 208 -7.84 -14.99 -19.55
C THR A 208 -6.90 -15.99 -20.22
N GLU A 209 -5.81 -16.39 -19.58
CA GLU A 209 -4.89 -17.43 -20.08
C GLU A 209 -5.49 -18.84 -19.96
N SER A 210 -6.30 -19.09 -18.93
CA SER A 210 -6.96 -20.39 -18.70
C SER A 210 -8.23 -20.58 -19.53
N ALA A 211 -8.75 -19.54 -20.13
CA ALA A 211 -9.92 -19.64 -20.98
C ALA A 211 -9.57 -20.41 -22.28
N PRO A 212 -10.31 -21.45 -22.66
CA PRO A 212 -10.08 -22.13 -23.93
C PRO A 212 -10.24 -21.11 -25.06
N ALA A 213 -9.24 -21.04 -25.96
CA ALA A 213 -9.24 -20.12 -27.08
C ALA A 213 -10.61 -20.14 -27.78
N ARG A 214 -11.31 -19.01 -27.79
CA ARG A 214 -12.57 -18.87 -28.52
C ARG A 214 -12.32 -19.35 -29.94
N PRO A 215 -13.11 -20.29 -30.49
CA PRO A 215 -12.87 -20.80 -31.83
C PRO A 215 -12.98 -19.65 -32.82
N ALA A 216 -11.84 -19.26 -33.39
CA ALA A 216 -11.78 -18.30 -34.47
C ALA A 216 -12.71 -18.79 -35.59
N ALA A 217 -13.62 -17.94 -36.05
CA ALA A 217 -14.52 -18.23 -37.15
C ALA A 217 -13.71 -18.81 -38.31
N ARG A 218 -13.99 -20.08 -38.63
CA ARG A 218 -13.30 -20.85 -39.67
C ARG A 218 -13.34 -20.08 -40.97
N ARG A 219 -12.24 -19.45 -41.36
CA ARG A 219 -11.91 -19.23 -42.75
C ARG A 219 -11.11 -20.43 -43.25
N SER A 220 -11.76 -21.21 -44.06
CA SER A 220 -11.14 -22.32 -44.80
C SER A 220 -10.08 -21.79 -45.76
N THR A 221 -8.84 -22.30 -45.65
CA THR A 221 -8.08 -22.70 -46.86
C THR A 221 -6.77 -23.40 -46.49
N SER A 222 -6.57 -24.53 -47.14
CA SER A 222 -5.34 -25.19 -47.57
C SER A 222 -4.33 -25.73 -46.58
N ARG A 223 -4.31 -26.99 -46.62
CA ARG A 223 -3.31 -28.05 -46.39
C ARG A 223 -1.87 -27.59 -46.62
N ALA A 224 -1.04 -27.64 -45.60
CA ALA A 224 0.42 -27.71 -45.71
C ALA A 224 0.98 -28.67 -44.67
N THR A 225 1.94 -29.43 -45.07
CA THR A 225 2.55 -30.65 -44.56
C THR A 225 3.29 -30.49 -43.26
N HIS A 226 3.14 -31.48 -42.37
CA HIS A 226 3.89 -31.70 -41.15
C HIS A 226 5.40 -31.68 -41.38
N ARG A 227 6.09 -30.86 -40.60
CA ARG A 227 7.45 -31.07 -40.17
C ARG A 227 7.49 -30.91 -38.66
N ALA A 228 7.78 -32.01 -37.95
CA ALA A 228 7.92 -32.02 -36.52
C ALA A 228 9.15 -31.16 -36.15
N SER A 229 8.92 -30.04 -35.51
CA SER A 229 9.93 -29.25 -34.81
C SER A 229 9.77 -29.47 -33.29
N SER A 230 10.90 -29.65 -32.61
CA SER A 230 11.03 -29.80 -31.16
C SER A 230 10.14 -28.84 -30.37
N PRO A 231 9.67 -29.23 -29.17
CA PRO A 231 8.87 -28.32 -28.35
C PRO A 231 9.70 -27.06 -28.05
N ALA A 232 9.30 -25.95 -28.65
CA ALA A 232 9.81 -24.64 -28.27
C ALA A 232 9.48 -24.42 -26.78
N THR A 233 10.47 -24.04 -26.00
CA THR A 233 10.26 -23.52 -24.64
C THR A 233 9.16 -22.46 -24.73
N PRO A 234 8.08 -22.55 -23.93
CA PRO A 234 7.05 -21.52 -23.95
C PRO A 234 7.73 -20.16 -23.70
N PRO A 235 7.36 -19.10 -24.43
CA PRO A 235 7.87 -17.76 -24.13
C PRO A 235 7.61 -17.49 -22.66
N ALA A 236 8.59 -16.88 -21.98
CA ALA A 236 8.41 -16.44 -20.60
C ALA A 236 7.10 -15.67 -20.52
N ALA A 237 6.20 -16.08 -19.63
CA ALA A 237 4.90 -15.43 -19.49
C ALA A 237 5.15 -13.94 -19.24
N GLU A 238 4.61 -13.07 -20.11
CA GLU A 238 4.70 -11.63 -19.91
C GLU A 238 4.08 -11.28 -18.55
N GLN A 239 4.74 -10.39 -17.82
CA GLN A 239 4.21 -9.93 -16.54
C GLN A 239 2.85 -9.24 -16.78
N PRO A 240 1.80 -9.58 -16.01
CA PRO A 240 0.53 -8.92 -16.13
C PRO A 240 0.64 -7.41 -15.91
N VAL A 241 0.01 -6.61 -16.75
CA VAL A 241 -0.09 -5.16 -16.60
C VAL A 241 -1.48 -4.80 -16.09
N ALA A 242 -1.55 -4.02 -15.00
CA ALA A 242 -2.83 -3.56 -14.45
C ALA A 242 -3.54 -2.61 -15.42
N ARG A 243 -4.86 -2.69 -15.44
CA ARG A 243 -5.74 -1.89 -16.31
C ARG A 243 -6.86 -1.23 -15.48
N VAL A 244 -7.61 -0.35 -16.09
CA VAL A 244 -8.74 0.33 -15.41
C VAL A 244 -9.78 -0.65 -14.90
N CYS A 245 -10.01 -1.77 -15.58
CA CYS A 245 -10.92 -2.82 -15.12
C CYS A 245 -10.48 -3.52 -13.84
N ASP A 246 -9.22 -3.37 -13.43
CA ASP A 246 -8.71 -3.91 -12.17
C ASP A 246 -8.99 -2.99 -10.97
N LEU A 247 -9.26 -1.70 -11.21
CA LEU A 247 -9.47 -0.71 -10.14
C LEU A 247 -10.74 -0.93 -9.29
N PRO A 248 -11.88 -1.43 -9.80
CA PRO A 248 -13.06 -1.71 -8.97
C PRO A 248 -12.79 -2.67 -7.81
N ALA A 249 -11.81 -3.58 -7.93
CA ALA A 249 -11.41 -4.47 -6.85
C ALA A 249 -10.92 -3.72 -5.60
N ILE A 250 -10.43 -2.49 -5.75
CA ILE A 250 -9.99 -1.62 -4.67
C ILE A 250 -11.14 -1.28 -3.73
N VAL A 251 -12.33 -1.00 -4.28
CA VAL A 251 -13.49 -0.52 -3.52
C VAL A 251 -13.90 -1.53 -2.45
N GLY A 252 -14.13 -2.78 -2.84
CA GLY A 252 -14.52 -3.83 -1.90
C GLY A 252 -13.43 -4.17 -0.88
N THR A 253 -12.15 -4.12 -1.28
CA THR A 253 -11.03 -4.42 -0.40
C THR A 253 -10.81 -3.33 0.65
N LEU A 254 -11.01 -2.06 0.30
CA LEU A 254 -10.66 -0.92 1.14
C LEU A 254 -11.79 -0.36 1.99
N ARG A 255 -13.02 -0.78 1.77
CA ARG A 255 -14.18 -0.35 2.56
C ARG A 255 -13.91 -0.42 4.07
N GLY A 256 -13.33 -1.53 4.55
CA GLY A 256 -13.02 -1.72 5.97
C GLY A 256 -11.79 -0.95 6.49
N LYS A 257 -11.15 -0.11 5.67
CA LYS A 257 -10.01 0.74 6.07
C LYS A 257 -10.39 2.22 6.22
N VAL A 258 -11.65 2.54 6.06
CA VAL A 258 -12.20 3.90 6.14
C VAL A 258 -13.40 3.87 7.06
N GLU A 259 -13.46 4.79 7.98
CA GLU A 259 -14.65 5.06 8.79
C GLU A 259 -15.48 6.14 8.10
N PHE A 260 -16.75 5.86 7.89
CA PHE A 260 -17.67 6.77 7.23
C PHE A 260 -18.54 7.48 8.26
N GLU A 261 -19.05 8.64 7.88
CA GLU A 261 -20.07 9.32 8.65
C GLU A 261 -21.33 8.45 8.74
N VAL A 262 -22.03 8.51 9.87
CA VAL A 262 -23.24 7.70 10.14
C VAL A 262 -24.30 7.88 9.06
N SER A 263 -24.35 9.05 8.41
CA SER A 263 -25.27 9.34 7.31
C SER A 263 -25.04 8.51 6.05
N GLU A 264 -23.85 7.94 5.90
CA GLU A 264 -23.43 7.16 4.73
C GLU A 264 -23.46 5.64 4.97
N GLU A 265 -23.97 5.20 6.12
CA GLU A 265 -24.11 3.78 6.46
C GLU A 265 -24.90 3.02 5.38
N GLY A 266 -24.30 1.95 4.87
CA GLY A 266 -24.87 1.14 3.78
C GLY A 266 -24.59 1.67 2.37
N ARG A 267 -23.92 2.82 2.20
CA ARG A 267 -23.58 3.42 0.91
C ARG A 267 -22.07 3.60 0.69
N GLU A 268 -21.26 3.01 1.55
CA GLU A 268 -19.81 3.19 1.60
C GLU A 268 -19.13 2.81 0.27
N GLU A 269 -19.58 1.71 -0.34
CA GLU A 269 -19.06 1.28 -1.64
C GLU A 269 -19.45 2.25 -2.77
N GLU A 270 -20.64 2.80 -2.75
CA GLU A 270 -21.08 3.81 -3.73
C GLU A 270 -20.25 5.06 -3.63
N VAL A 271 -19.96 5.52 -2.40
CA VAL A 271 -19.11 6.69 -2.12
C VAL A 271 -17.70 6.44 -2.65
N LEU A 272 -17.08 5.32 -2.29
CA LEU A 272 -15.73 4.98 -2.77
C LEU A 272 -15.71 4.84 -4.30
N ALA A 273 -16.67 4.16 -4.89
CA ALA A 273 -16.76 4.01 -6.35
C ALA A 273 -16.93 5.36 -7.06
N HIS A 274 -17.69 6.28 -6.45
CA HIS A 274 -17.84 7.65 -6.98
C HIS A 274 -16.50 8.41 -6.92
N LEU A 275 -15.80 8.36 -5.79
CA LEU A 275 -14.51 9.02 -5.63
C LEU A 275 -13.45 8.43 -6.55
N LEU A 276 -13.46 7.12 -6.77
CA LEU A 276 -12.57 6.44 -7.71
C LEU A 276 -12.80 6.92 -9.15
N ARG A 277 -14.07 6.97 -9.60
CA ARG A 277 -14.42 7.52 -10.93
C ARG A 277 -13.97 8.98 -11.08
N ARG A 278 -14.09 9.78 -10.02
CA ARG A 278 -13.60 11.15 -10.01
C ARG A 278 -12.08 11.20 -10.15
N ALA A 279 -11.33 10.35 -9.44
CA ALA A 279 -9.88 10.25 -9.55
C ALA A 279 -9.44 9.86 -10.96
N ILE A 280 -10.10 8.89 -11.60
CA ILE A 280 -9.85 8.51 -13.00
C ILE A 280 -10.07 9.72 -13.92
N ALA A 281 -11.18 10.43 -13.75
CA ALA A 281 -11.51 11.59 -14.58
C ALA A 281 -10.51 12.75 -14.41
N GLU A 282 -10.04 13.00 -13.19
CA GLU A 282 -9.02 14.02 -12.90
C GLU A 282 -7.66 13.64 -13.52
N THR A 283 -7.22 12.39 -13.37
CA THR A 283 -5.98 11.90 -13.99
C THR A 283 -6.06 11.93 -15.51
N PHE A 284 -7.20 11.54 -16.07
CA PHE A 284 -7.42 11.63 -17.52
C PHE A 284 -7.28 13.05 -18.04
N ARG A 285 -7.89 14.05 -17.38
CA ARG A 285 -7.75 15.45 -17.77
C ARG A 285 -6.30 15.93 -17.65
N ALA A 286 -5.60 15.53 -16.61
CA ALA A 286 -4.22 15.93 -16.37
C ALA A 286 -3.28 15.36 -17.44
N ARG A 287 -3.40 14.07 -17.76
CA ARG A 287 -2.51 13.35 -18.69
C ARG A 287 -2.91 13.46 -20.16
N LEU A 288 -4.20 13.32 -20.45
CA LEU A 288 -4.72 13.21 -21.80
C LEU A 288 -5.65 14.36 -22.21
N GLY A 289 -5.94 15.33 -21.35
CA GLY A 289 -6.88 16.43 -21.68
C GLY A 289 -6.49 17.26 -22.91
N SER A 290 -5.20 17.35 -23.23
CA SER A 290 -4.67 18.01 -24.42
C SER A 290 -4.20 17.05 -25.53
N ALA A 291 -4.49 15.74 -25.38
CA ALA A 291 -4.15 14.75 -26.40
C ALA A 291 -5.17 14.74 -27.54
N ASP A 292 -4.71 14.47 -28.75
CA ASP A 292 -5.61 14.21 -29.87
C ASP A 292 -6.12 12.76 -29.79
N LEU A 293 -7.36 12.60 -29.33
CA LEU A 293 -8.06 11.31 -29.25
C LEU A 293 -9.04 11.09 -30.41
N SER A 294 -9.05 11.99 -31.41
CA SER A 294 -9.92 11.88 -32.59
C SER A 294 -9.75 10.55 -33.32
N PRO A 295 -8.53 9.99 -33.53
CA PRO A 295 -8.36 8.68 -34.17
C PRO A 295 -9.03 7.53 -33.41
N LEU A 296 -9.08 7.59 -32.06
CA LEU A 296 -9.76 6.61 -31.25
C LEU A 296 -11.29 6.79 -31.34
N LEU A 297 -11.78 8.02 -31.27
CA LEU A 297 -13.22 8.32 -31.39
C LEU A 297 -13.77 7.95 -32.76
N ALA A 298 -13.03 8.17 -33.84
CA ALA A 298 -13.44 7.82 -35.22
C ALA A 298 -13.77 6.32 -35.40
N LYS A 299 -13.24 5.44 -34.55
CA LYS A 299 -13.60 4.01 -34.57
C LYS A 299 -15.05 3.79 -34.17
N PHE A 300 -15.58 4.60 -33.30
CA PHE A 300 -16.96 4.50 -32.81
C PHE A 300 -17.97 5.16 -33.79
N ASP A 301 -17.54 6.13 -34.59
CA ASP A 301 -18.41 6.78 -35.60
C ASP A 301 -18.91 5.79 -36.64
N SER A 302 -18.19 4.67 -36.84
CA SER A 302 -18.63 3.59 -37.75
C SER A 302 -19.59 2.58 -37.10
N GLY A 303 -20.04 2.84 -35.86
CA GLY A 303 -20.90 1.91 -35.11
C GLY A 303 -20.14 0.73 -34.50
N GLN A 304 -18.81 0.81 -34.39
CA GLN A 304 -17.99 -0.19 -33.71
C GLN A 304 -18.23 -0.13 -32.20
N THR A 305 -18.27 -1.29 -31.56
CA THR A 305 -18.31 -1.43 -30.13
C THR A 305 -17.01 -2.06 -29.63
N VAL A 306 -16.52 -1.63 -28.48
CA VAL A 306 -15.31 -2.18 -27.87
C VAL A 306 -15.67 -2.73 -26.50
N GLU A 307 -15.38 -4.02 -26.30
CA GLU A 307 -15.57 -4.70 -25.03
C GLU A 307 -14.26 -4.71 -24.23
N SER A 308 -14.37 -4.37 -22.96
CA SER A 308 -13.27 -4.44 -21.98
C SER A 308 -13.79 -4.98 -20.66
N GLY A 309 -12.91 -5.60 -19.86
CA GLY A 309 -13.29 -6.13 -18.55
C GLY A 309 -12.36 -7.24 -18.06
N GLU A 310 -12.75 -7.88 -16.97
CA GLU A 310 -11.93 -8.91 -16.32
C GLU A 310 -11.72 -10.17 -17.20
N LEU A 311 -12.63 -10.47 -18.11
CA LEU A 311 -12.56 -11.63 -19.00
C LEU A 311 -12.01 -11.29 -20.39
N THR A 312 -11.62 -10.04 -20.62
CA THR A 312 -11.06 -9.59 -21.91
C THR A 312 -9.53 -9.56 -21.82
N SER A 313 -8.85 -10.38 -22.61
CA SER A 313 -7.39 -10.36 -22.69
C SER A 313 -6.87 -9.04 -23.30
N ALA A 314 -5.59 -8.71 -23.09
CA ALA A 314 -4.98 -7.54 -23.72
C ALA A 314 -5.01 -7.66 -25.25
N SER A 315 -4.75 -8.86 -25.79
CA SER A 315 -4.79 -9.13 -27.24
C SER A 315 -6.20 -8.98 -27.82
N ASP A 316 -7.23 -9.47 -27.14
CA ASP A 316 -8.62 -9.35 -27.61
C ASP A 316 -9.07 -7.89 -27.63
N LEU A 317 -8.73 -7.12 -26.59
CA LEU A 317 -9.02 -5.68 -26.54
C LEU A 317 -8.35 -4.96 -27.72
N LEU A 318 -7.05 -5.17 -27.93
CA LEU A 318 -6.31 -4.54 -29.01
C LEU A 318 -6.84 -4.97 -30.40
N GLN A 319 -7.21 -6.23 -30.55
CA GLN A 319 -7.82 -6.73 -31.79
C GLN A 319 -9.19 -6.07 -32.04
N SER A 320 -10.00 -5.88 -30.99
CA SER A 320 -11.32 -5.25 -31.12
C SER A 320 -11.24 -3.77 -31.52
N VAL A 321 -10.25 -3.05 -30.97
CA VAL A 321 -10.03 -1.63 -31.31
C VAL A 321 -9.33 -1.48 -32.66
N GLY A 322 -8.46 -2.43 -32.99
CA GLY A 322 -7.62 -2.34 -34.19
C GLY A 322 -6.52 -1.30 -34.06
N GLU A 323 -5.87 -0.98 -35.17
CA GLU A 323 -4.76 -0.03 -35.20
C GLU A 323 -5.24 1.39 -34.89
N VAL A 324 -4.67 2.01 -33.85
CA VAL A 324 -4.96 3.38 -33.38
C VAL A 324 -3.79 4.30 -33.76
N PRO A 325 -3.94 5.15 -34.77
CA PRO A 325 -2.92 6.13 -35.11
C PRO A 325 -2.60 7.03 -33.89
N GLY A 326 -1.33 7.16 -33.54
CA GLY A 326 -0.91 7.99 -32.42
C GLY A 326 -0.94 7.32 -31.04
N LEU A 327 -1.22 6.01 -30.95
CA LEU A 327 -1.21 5.26 -29.68
C LEU A 327 0.08 5.46 -28.89
N ALA A 328 1.25 5.46 -29.56
CA ALA A 328 2.54 5.68 -28.91
C ALA A 328 2.60 7.05 -28.17
N LYS A 329 1.97 8.10 -28.71
CA LYS A 329 1.89 9.40 -28.04
C LYS A 329 0.96 9.37 -26.81
N ILE A 330 -0.11 8.59 -26.87
CA ILE A 330 -1.01 8.38 -25.73
C ILE A 330 -0.23 7.66 -24.63
N MET A 331 0.46 6.57 -24.96
CA MET A 331 1.28 5.80 -24.04
C MET A 331 2.36 6.67 -23.38
N GLN A 332 3.10 7.45 -24.17
CA GLN A 332 4.12 8.36 -23.65
C GLN A 332 3.56 9.38 -22.65
N ARG A 333 2.36 9.94 -22.91
CA ARG A 333 1.70 10.86 -21.97
C ARG A 333 1.23 10.19 -20.68
N LEU A 334 1.01 8.89 -20.74
CA LEU A 334 0.65 8.08 -19.57
C LEU A 334 1.86 7.59 -18.77
N GLY A 335 3.09 7.99 -19.16
CA GLY A 335 4.33 7.60 -18.50
C GLY A 335 4.88 6.26 -18.96
N MET A 336 4.47 5.78 -20.16
CA MET A 336 4.92 4.52 -20.73
C MET A 336 5.85 4.77 -21.91
N ASP A 337 6.99 4.06 -21.96
CA ASP A 337 7.94 4.16 -23.07
C ASP A 337 7.47 3.31 -24.27
N GLY A 338 7.76 3.76 -25.50
CA GLY A 338 7.20 3.17 -26.72
C GLY A 338 7.69 1.76 -27.11
N SER A 339 8.46 1.07 -26.26
CA SER A 339 8.96 -0.31 -26.46
C SER A 339 8.13 -1.37 -25.74
N GLU A 340 6.93 -1.05 -25.30
CA GLU A 340 6.18 -1.76 -24.31
C GLU A 340 5.25 -2.84 -24.86
N SER A 341 4.89 -3.79 -23.98
CA SER A 341 4.11 -4.98 -24.26
C SER A 341 2.68 -4.69 -24.70
N PHE A 342 2.00 -5.71 -25.23
CA PHE A 342 0.56 -5.66 -25.49
C PHE A 342 -0.26 -5.24 -24.25
N GLY A 343 0.22 -5.59 -23.05
CA GLY A 343 -0.41 -5.20 -21.80
C GLY A 343 -0.46 -3.69 -21.59
N HIS A 344 0.63 -2.98 -21.87
CA HIS A 344 0.71 -1.52 -21.75
C HIS A 344 -0.18 -0.81 -22.78
N ALA A 345 -0.16 -1.29 -24.01
CA ALA A 345 -1.03 -0.75 -25.06
C ALA A 345 -2.52 -0.91 -24.70
N ALA A 346 -2.89 -2.06 -24.15
CA ALA A 346 -4.25 -2.32 -23.67
C ALA A 346 -4.63 -1.43 -22.49
N ALA A 347 -3.70 -1.24 -21.52
CA ALA A 347 -3.91 -0.35 -20.38
C ALA A 347 -4.13 1.10 -20.83
N ALA A 348 -3.34 1.58 -21.79
CA ALA A 348 -3.47 2.93 -22.33
C ALA A 348 -4.80 3.15 -23.05
N ILE A 349 -5.21 2.20 -23.88
CA ILE A 349 -6.47 2.27 -24.62
C ILE A 349 -7.65 2.23 -23.65
N GLU A 350 -7.67 1.31 -22.71
CA GLU A 350 -8.76 1.18 -21.76
C GLU A 350 -8.89 2.43 -20.89
N PHE A 351 -7.77 3.01 -20.44
CA PHE A 351 -7.78 4.26 -19.71
C PHE A 351 -8.32 5.42 -20.55
N ALA A 352 -7.95 5.48 -21.83
CA ALA A 352 -8.47 6.50 -22.74
C ALA A 352 -10.00 6.33 -22.98
N LEU A 353 -10.48 5.11 -23.13
CA LEU A 353 -11.91 4.81 -23.30
C LEU A 353 -12.71 5.19 -22.04
N GLU A 354 -12.25 4.78 -20.86
CA GLU A 354 -12.90 5.13 -19.59
C GLU A 354 -12.92 6.65 -19.39
N GLY A 355 -11.81 7.33 -19.67
CA GLY A 355 -11.75 8.78 -19.58
C GLY A 355 -12.72 9.47 -20.56
N LEU A 356 -12.83 9.01 -21.78
CA LEU A 356 -13.80 9.53 -22.78
C LEU A 356 -15.24 9.30 -22.32
N TYR A 357 -15.54 8.14 -21.73
CA TYR A 357 -16.84 7.88 -21.12
C TYR A 357 -17.14 8.85 -19.99
N LEU A 358 -16.20 9.04 -19.04
CA LEU A 358 -16.37 9.97 -17.91
C LEU A 358 -16.48 11.43 -18.38
N MET A 359 -15.92 11.77 -19.54
CA MET A 359 -16.11 13.08 -20.20
C MET A 359 -17.39 13.16 -21.07
N ARG A 360 -18.24 12.13 -21.05
CA ARG A 360 -19.48 12.04 -21.83
C ARG A 360 -19.26 12.13 -23.34
N ARG A 361 -18.13 11.61 -23.82
CA ARG A 361 -17.82 11.50 -25.25
C ARG A 361 -18.15 10.11 -25.80
N LEU A 362 -18.27 9.12 -24.93
CA LEU A 362 -18.71 7.76 -25.20
C LEU A 362 -19.80 7.36 -24.21
N SER A 363 -20.61 6.37 -24.61
CA SER A 363 -21.54 5.65 -23.73
C SER A 363 -20.90 4.34 -23.27
N LYS A 364 -21.26 3.85 -22.08
CA LYS A 364 -20.74 2.60 -21.50
C LYS A 364 -21.91 1.80 -20.96
N ASP A 365 -22.09 0.59 -21.45
CA ASP A 365 -22.97 -0.40 -20.85
C ASP A 365 -22.12 -1.41 -20.06
N THR A 366 -22.54 -1.76 -18.85
CA THR A 366 -21.83 -2.73 -18.00
C THR A 366 -22.73 -3.94 -17.83
N MET A 367 -22.23 -5.14 -18.20
CA MET A 367 -22.89 -6.42 -18.01
C MET A 367 -21.87 -7.45 -17.52
N ASP A 368 -22.17 -8.14 -16.42
CA ASP A 368 -21.43 -9.29 -15.90
C ASP A 368 -19.89 -9.12 -15.84
N GLY A 369 -19.42 -7.97 -15.35
CA GLY A 369 -17.97 -7.68 -15.22
C GLY A 369 -17.30 -7.23 -16.52
N SER A 370 -18.06 -7.08 -17.62
CA SER A 370 -17.59 -6.54 -18.89
C SER A 370 -18.22 -5.17 -19.15
N ALA A 371 -17.46 -4.30 -19.76
CA ALA A 371 -17.85 -2.96 -20.16
C ALA A 371 -17.84 -2.86 -21.69
N VAL A 372 -18.94 -2.43 -22.28
CA VAL A 372 -19.06 -2.21 -23.73
C VAL A 372 -19.15 -0.71 -23.99
N TYR A 373 -18.14 -0.17 -24.67
CA TYR A 373 -18.10 1.23 -25.08
C TYR A 373 -18.70 1.40 -26.48
N ARG A 374 -19.49 2.47 -26.64
CA ARG A 374 -20.11 2.87 -27.90
C ARG A 374 -20.31 4.40 -27.96
N THR A 375 -20.67 4.93 -29.12
CA THR A 375 -21.08 6.33 -29.27
C THR A 375 -22.34 6.65 -28.49
#